data_9cbedf32fcce2e2b44d9cbeca86840b7
#
_entry.id   9cbedf32fcce2e2b44d9cbeca86840b7
#
_cell.length_a   1.000
_cell.length_b   1.000
_cell.length_c   1.000
_cell.angle_alpha   90.00
_cell.angle_beta   90.00
_cell.angle_gamma   90.00
#
_symmetry.space_group_name_H-M   'P 1'
#
loop_
_entity.id
_entity.type
_entity.pdbx_description
1 polymer ?
#
loop_
_entity_poly.entity_id
_entity_poly.type
_entity_poly.pdbx_seq_one_letter_code
_entity_poly.pdbx_strand_id
1 'polypeptide(L)'
;MDLNSIYTQLIMEHSKSGHNKRPLENPDISERGHNPSCGDDITLEIKIQDNIIEEAAYTGVGCAISQASASIMIDLIKGKSVDEALDIVDTFLSMIKKEISDEEELEILEDSIVFQNISNMPARVKCAVLAWHTLKEAVKSS
;
A
#
# COMPACT_ATOMS: atom_id res chain seq x y z
N MET A 1 15.63 -15.40 12.61
CA MET A 1 15.11 -15.04 11.27
C MET A 1 15.52 -13.60 10.97
N ASP A 2 16.16 -13.37 9.86
CA ASP A 2 16.58 -12.02 9.53
C ASP A 2 15.47 -11.24 8.80
N LEU A 3 15.66 -9.93 8.67
CA LEU A 3 14.65 -9.07 8.04
C LEU A 3 14.39 -9.43 6.58
N ASN A 4 15.42 -9.90 5.88
CA ASN A 4 15.26 -10.29 4.47
C ASN A 4 14.35 -11.50 4.32
N SER A 5 14.44 -12.46 5.24
CA SER A 5 13.57 -13.64 5.22
C SER A 5 12.12 -13.27 5.49
N ILE A 6 11.89 -12.40 6.47
CA ILE A 6 10.53 -11.92 6.80
C ILE A 6 9.95 -11.13 5.63
N TYR A 7 10.74 -10.24 5.05
CA TYR A 7 10.36 -9.44 3.90
C TYR A 7 9.92 -10.33 2.73
N THR A 8 10.75 -11.32 2.38
CA THR A 8 10.46 -12.23 1.27
C THR A 8 9.19 -13.02 1.52
N GLN A 9 9.03 -13.52 2.75
CA GLN A 9 7.87 -14.32 3.12
C GLN A 9 6.57 -13.53 3.01
N LEU A 10 6.54 -12.31 3.55
CA LEU A 10 5.35 -11.47 3.51
C LEU A 10 4.97 -11.09 2.08
N ILE A 11 5.96 -10.72 1.27
CA ILE A 11 5.71 -10.38 -0.13
C ILE A 11 5.13 -11.56 -0.89
N MET A 12 5.68 -12.75 -0.69
CA MET A 12 5.20 -13.93 -1.37
C MET A 12 3.79 -14.30 -0.95
N GLU A 13 3.48 -14.21 0.34
CA GLU A 13 2.14 -14.49 0.84
C GLU A 13 1.11 -13.56 0.21
N HIS A 14 1.36 -12.26 0.25
CA HIS A 14 0.40 -11.27 -0.26
C HIS A 14 0.27 -11.32 -1.79
N SER A 15 1.35 -11.59 -2.51
CA SER A 15 1.29 -11.62 -3.97
C SER A 15 0.66 -12.88 -4.53
N LYS A 16 0.80 -14.02 -3.84
CA LYS A 16 0.29 -15.31 -4.32
C LYS A 16 -1.12 -15.62 -3.86
N SER A 17 -1.49 -15.19 -2.66
CA SER A 17 -2.78 -15.54 -2.07
C SER A 17 -3.97 -14.86 -2.73
N GLY A 18 -3.75 -13.77 -3.46
CA GLY A 18 -4.85 -12.96 -3.97
C GLY A 18 -5.59 -12.21 -2.87
N HIS A 19 -5.03 -12.18 -1.68
CA HIS A 19 -5.59 -11.45 -0.55
C HIS A 19 -5.79 -9.98 -0.91
N ASN A 20 -6.99 -9.46 -0.72
CA ASN A 20 -7.37 -8.10 -1.07
C ASN A 20 -7.43 -7.81 -2.57
N LYS A 21 -7.21 -8.82 -3.43
CA LYS A 21 -7.25 -8.64 -4.88
C LYS A 21 -8.61 -9.09 -5.41
N ARG A 22 -9.55 -8.15 -5.50
CA ARG A 22 -10.91 -8.42 -5.97
C ARG A 22 -11.61 -7.10 -6.28
N PRO A 23 -12.62 -7.10 -7.17
CA PRO A 23 -13.47 -5.92 -7.33
C PRO A 23 -14.42 -5.78 -6.14
N LEU A 24 -14.77 -4.56 -5.80
CA LEU A 24 -15.80 -4.27 -4.80
C LEU A 24 -17.12 -4.01 -5.51
N GLU A 25 -18.22 -4.36 -4.84
CA GLU A 25 -19.54 -3.98 -5.32
C GLU A 25 -19.81 -2.53 -4.89
N ASN A 26 -20.14 -1.68 -5.86
CA ASN A 26 -20.49 -0.28 -5.61
C ASN A 26 -19.47 0.48 -4.77
N PRO A 27 -18.19 0.53 -5.20
CA PRO A 27 -17.20 1.31 -4.45
C PRO A 27 -17.54 2.80 -4.51
N ASP A 28 -17.20 3.52 -3.44
CA ASP A 28 -17.37 4.98 -3.41
C ASP A 28 -16.29 5.67 -4.21
N ILE A 29 -15.09 5.08 -4.24
CA ILE A 29 -13.94 5.62 -4.95
C ILE A 29 -13.30 4.50 -5.74
N SER A 30 -12.89 4.82 -6.97
CA SER A 30 -12.11 3.91 -7.82
C SER A 30 -11.00 4.75 -8.44
N GLU A 31 -9.75 4.43 -8.14
CA GLU A 31 -8.60 5.19 -8.61
C GLU A 31 -7.56 4.27 -9.23
N ARG A 32 -7.14 4.62 -10.44
CA ARG A 32 -6.14 3.85 -11.16
C ARG A 32 -4.74 4.39 -10.87
N GLY A 33 -3.80 3.49 -10.58
CA GLY A 33 -2.39 3.80 -10.44
C GLY A 33 -1.61 3.05 -11.50
N HIS A 34 -0.75 3.75 -12.24
CA HIS A 34 -0.04 3.17 -13.36
C HIS A 34 1.44 3.57 -13.33
N ASN A 35 2.31 2.58 -13.45
CA ASN A 35 3.74 2.80 -13.53
C ASN A 35 4.28 2.09 -14.79
N PRO A 36 4.41 2.79 -15.91
CA PRO A 36 4.83 2.16 -17.16
C PRO A 36 6.24 1.58 -17.11
N SER A 37 7.12 2.11 -16.25
CA SER A 37 8.48 1.59 -16.10
C SER A 37 8.53 0.16 -15.62
N CYS A 38 7.57 -0.23 -14.77
CA CYS A 38 7.50 -1.57 -14.18
C CYS A 38 6.38 -2.41 -14.77
N GLY A 39 5.54 -1.84 -15.61
CA GLY A 39 4.36 -2.51 -16.13
C GLY A 39 3.26 -2.68 -15.09
N ASP A 40 3.32 -1.95 -13.99
CA ASP A 40 2.31 -2.00 -12.94
C ASP A 40 1.11 -1.15 -13.35
N ASP A 41 -0.08 -1.72 -13.21
CA ASP A 41 -1.34 -1.03 -13.50
C ASP A 41 -2.39 -1.59 -12.55
N ILE A 42 -2.63 -0.86 -11.47
CA ILE A 42 -3.58 -1.30 -10.45
C ILE A 42 -4.72 -0.29 -10.32
N THR A 43 -5.89 -0.79 -9.94
CA THR A 43 -7.04 0.04 -9.61
C THR A 43 -7.41 -0.22 -8.16
N LEU A 44 -7.42 0.83 -7.37
CA LEU A 44 -7.79 0.77 -5.96
C LEU A 44 -9.24 1.17 -5.82
N GLU A 45 -10.03 0.32 -5.16
CA GLU A 45 -11.45 0.59 -4.91
C GLU A 45 -11.68 0.66 -3.41
N ILE A 46 -12.47 1.66 -2.98
CA ILE A 46 -12.65 1.95 -1.56
C ILE A 46 -14.12 2.24 -1.28
N LYS A 47 -14.61 1.71 -0.16
CA LYS A 47 -15.92 2.08 0.40
C LYS A 47 -15.70 2.87 1.67
N ILE A 48 -16.31 4.04 1.76
CA ILE A 48 -16.19 4.93 2.91
C ILE A 48 -17.56 5.16 3.52
N GLN A 49 -17.64 5.05 4.83
CA GLN A 49 -18.87 5.36 5.57
C GLN A 49 -18.49 6.13 6.82
N ASP A 50 -19.11 7.30 7.02
CA ASP A 50 -18.83 8.19 8.17
C ASP A 50 -17.35 8.50 8.33
N ASN A 51 -16.69 8.78 7.20
CA ASN A 51 -15.26 9.10 7.13
C ASN A 51 -14.33 7.94 7.54
N ILE A 52 -14.87 6.72 7.62
CA ILE A 52 -14.11 5.52 7.91
C ILE A 52 -14.01 4.65 6.66
N ILE A 53 -12.82 4.14 6.38
CA ILE A 53 -12.61 3.21 5.27
C ILE A 53 -13.17 1.85 5.69
N GLU A 54 -14.37 1.55 5.20
CA GLU A 54 -15.08 0.33 5.54
C GLU A 54 -14.50 -0.89 4.83
N GLU A 55 -14.23 -0.75 3.55
CA GLU A 55 -13.60 -1.78 2.74
C GLU A 55 -12.67 -1.18 1.72
N ALA A 56 -11.65 -1.93 1.34
CA ALA A 56 -10.74 -1.58 0.27
C ALA A 56 -10.24 -2.84 -0.41
N ALA A 57 -9.98 -2.74 -1.70
CA ALA A 57 -9.47 -3.84 -2.49
C ALA A 57 -8.77 -3.27 -3.72
N TYR A 58 -8.01 -4.12 -4.42
CA TYR A 58 -7.37 -3.69 -5.65
C TYR A 58 -7.56 -4.74 -6.73
N THR A 59 -7.44 -4.32 -7.98
CA THR A 59 -7.42 -5.19 -9.15
C THR A 59 -6.30 -4.73 -10.06
N GLY A 60 -5.99 -5.53 -11.07
CA GLY A 60 -5.00 -5.17 -12.07
C GLY A 60 -3.80 -6.09 -12.09
N VAL A 61 -2.72 -5.62 -12.70
CA VAL A 61 -1.50 -6.39 -12.90
C VAL A 61 -0.30 -5.62 -12.37
N GLY A 62 0.73 -6.36 -11.98
CA GLY A 62 1.95 -5.73 -11.48
C GLY A 62 2.92 -6.78 -10.99
N CYS A 63 4.12 -6.34 -10.62
CA CYS A 63 5.13 -7.24 -10.06
C CYS A 63 4.73 -7.67 -8.65
N ALA A 64 5.44 -8.64 -8.11
CA ALA A 64 5.15 -9.17 -6.76
C ALA A 64 5.22 -8.07 -5.70
N ILE A 65 6.17 -7.14 -5.84
CA ILE A 65 6.33 -6.05 -4.88
C ILE A 65 5.16 -5.09 -4.90
N SER A 66 4.69 -4.67 -6.09
CA SER A 66 3.57 -3.74 -6.16
C SER A 66 2.29 -4.38 -5.65
N GLN A 67 2.05 -5.64 -5.97
CA GLN A 67 0.86 -6.35 -5.49
C GLN A 67 0.90 -6.57 -3.98
N ALA A 68 2.05 -6.98 -3.45
CA ALA A 68 2.19 -7.18 -2.00
C ALA A 68 2.04 -5.85 -1.26
N SER A 69 2.62 -4.78 -1.78
CA SER A 69 2.53 -3.46 -1.15
C SER A 69 1.07 -2.99 -1.10
N ALA A 70 0.32 -3.15 -2.19
CA ALA A 70 -1.10 -2.80 -2.23
C ALA A 70 -1.89 -3.61 -1.20
N SER A 71 -1.66 -4.91 -1.14
CA SER A 71 -2.36 -5.80 -0.23
C SER A 71 -2.08 -5.48 1.24
N ILE A 72 -0.81 -5.25 1.58
CA ILE A 72 -0.41 -4.90 2.95
C ILE A 72 -0.99 -3.55 3.34
N MET A 73 -0.96 -2.58 2.45
CA MET A 73 -1.57 -1.27 2.68
C MET A 73 -3.06 -1.40 3.00
N ILE A 74 -3.77 -2.19 2.21
CA ILE A 74 -5.21 -2.39 2.39
C ILE A 74 -5.51 -2.95 3.78
N ASP A 75 -4.77 -3.97 4.22
CA ASP A 75 -4.95 -4.52 5.56
C ASP A 75 -4.74 -3.46 6.65
N LEU A 76 -3.82 -2.55 6.42
CA LEU A 76 -3.47 -1.53 7.39
C LEU A 76 -4.53 -0.42 7.49
N ILE A 77 -5.13 -0.03 6.37
CA ILE A 77 -6.05 1.11 6.35
C ILE A 77 -7.51 0.75 6.60
N LYS A 78 -7.89 -0.52 6.46
CA LYS A 78 -9.27 -0.93 6.75
C LYS A 78 -9.65 -0.62 8.18
N GLY A 79 -10.81 0.00 8.36
CA GLY A 79 -11.29 0.37 9.68
C GLY A 79 -10.72 1.67 10.22
N LYS A 80 -9.83 2.31 9.47
CA LYS A 80 -9.25 3.60 9.86
C LYS A 80 -10.03 4.73 9.23
N SER A 81 -9.97 5.91 9.86
CA SER A 81 -10.54 7.11 9.24
C SER A 81 -9.68 7.52 8.05
N VAL A 82 -10.25 8.34 7.17
CA VAL A 82 -9.51 8.88 6.03
C VAL A 82 -8.29 9.65 6.51
N ASP A 83 -8.42 10.44 7.59
CA ASP A 83 -7.30 11.21 8.13
C ASP A 83 -6.19 10.30 8.67
N GLU A 84 -6.54 9.24 9.38
CA GLU A 84 -5.57 8.26 9.86
C GLU A 84 -4.87 7.56 8.70
N ALA A 85 -5.63 7.21 7.66
CA ALA A 85 -5.07 6.57 6.47
C ALA A 85 -4.06 7.48 5.78
N LEU A 86 -4.35 8.78 5.69
CA LEU A 86 -3.42 9.75 5.10
C LEU A 86 -2.14 9.87 5.93
N ASP A 87 -2.26 9.86 7.25
CA ASP A 87 -1.08 9.88 8.13
C ASP A 87 -0.21 8.65 7.91
N ILE A 88 -0.84 7.48 7.78
CA ILE A 88 -0.14 6.23 7.51
C ILE A 88 0.59 6.30 6.17
N VAL A 89 -0.08 6.80 5.14
CA VAL A 89 0.53 6.95 3.81
C VAL A 89 1.74 7.89 3.86
N ASP A 90 1.58 9.05 4.49
CA ASP A 90 2.66 10.02 4.57
C ASP A 90 3.85 9.47 5.36
N THR A 91 3.59 8.72 6.43
CA THR A 91 4.65 8.06 7.20
C THR A 91 5.38 7.02 6.37
N PHE A 92 4.64 6.20 5.61
CA PHE A 92 5.25 5.22 4.73
C PHE A 92 6.15 5.87 3.68
N LEU A 93 5.66 6.91 3.03
CA LEU A 93 6.42 7.61 2.00
C LEU A 93 7.67 8.27 2.60
N SER A 94 7.57 8.82 3.80
CA SER A 94 8.72 9.41 4.49
C SER A 94 9.74 8.34 4.87
N MET A 95 9.30 7.16 5.27
CA MET A 95 10.19 6.03 5.54
C MET A 95 10.97 5.64 4.29
N ILE A 96 10.29 5.52 3.17
CA ILE A 96 10.92 5.14 1.89
C ILE A 96 11.95 6.17 1.46
N LYS A 97 11.66 7.46 1.71
CA LYS A 97 12.58 8.56 1.39
C LYS A 97 13.71 8.71 2.42
N LYS A 98 13.71 7.87 3.45
CA LYS A 98 14.69 7.92 4.55
C LYS A 98 14.64 9.21 5.36
N GLU A 99 13.48 9.85 5.39
CA GLU A 99 13.26 11.07 6.17
C GLU A 99 12.99 10.78 7.65
N ILE A 100 12.47 9.58 7.93
CA ILE A 100 12.23 9.13 9.30
C ILE A 100 12.78 7.71 9.45
N SER A 101 13.30 7.42 10.65
CA SER A 101 13.77 6.08 10.99
C SER A 101 13.48 5.75 12.45
N ASP A 102 12.78 6.62 13.17
CA ASP A 102 12.40 6.42 14.56
C ASP A 102 11.38 5.30 14.66
N GLU A 103 11.69 4.28 15.47
CA GLU A 103 10.82 3.12 15.64
C GLU A 103 9.41 3.52 16.13
N GLU A 104 9.31 4.52 16.99
CA GLU A 104 8.00 4.98 17.48
C GLU A 104 7.15 5.56 16.36
N GLU A 105 7.76 6.34 15.48
CA GLU A 105 7.05 6.93 14.35
C GLU A 105 6.64 5.88 13.33
N LEU A 106 7.42 4.80 13.20
CA LEU A 106 7.15 3.74 12.24
C LEU A 106 6.14 2.71 12.74
N GLU A 107 5.81 2.71 14.03
CA GLU A 107 4.87 1.71 14.59
C GLU A 107 3.53 1.68 13.88
N ILE A 108 3.03 2.82 13.42
CA ILE A 108 1.74 2.87 12.74
C ILE A 108 1.74 2.13 11.40
N LEU A 109 2.92 1.81 10.87
CA LEU A 109 3.06 1.12 9.59
C LEU A 109 2.92 -0.40 9.70
N GLU A 110 3.02 -0.94 10.91
CA GLU A 110 2.87 -2.38 11.17
C GLU A 110 3.69 -3.21 10.17
N ASP A 111 3.09 -4.15 9.46
CA ASP A 111 3.79 -5.03 8.53
C ASP A 111 4.45 -4.29 7.37
N SER A 112 3.99 -3.08 7.03
CA SER A 112 4.58 -2.36 5.91
C SER A 112 6.00 -1.86 6.18
N ILE A 113 6.46 -1.96 7.44
CA ILE A 113 7.85 -1.67 7.79
C ILE A 113 8.82 -2.57 6.99
N VAL A 114 8.37 -3.75 6.55
CA VAL A 114 9.23 -4.66 5.77
C VAL A 114 9.76 -4.00 4.50
N PHE A 115 9.08 -2.95 4.01
CA PHE A 115 9.55 -2.23 2.83
C PHE A 115 10.64 -1.19 3.11
N GLN A 116 11.05 -1.02 4.38
CA GLN A 116 12.08 -0.06 4.72
C GLN A 116 13.37 -0.26 3.91
N ASN A 117 13.76 -1.50 3.70
CA ASN A 117 14.98 -1.83 2.95
C ASN A 117 14.85 -1.54 1.45
N ILE A 118 13.63 -1.40 0.95
CA ILE A 118 13.40 -1.13 -0.47
C ILE A 118 13.96 0.24 -0.86
N SER A 119 14.11 1.14 0.11
CA SER A 119 14.62 2.48 -0.13
C SER A 119 16.04 2.47 -0.73
N ASN A 120 16.75 1.34 -0.62
CA ASN A 120 18.07 1.17 -1.18
C ASN A 120 18.05 0.59 -2.61
N MET A 121 16.86 0.36 -3.15
CA MET A 121 16.66 -0.24 -4.47
C MET A 121 15.80 0.68 -5.34
N PRO A 122 16.39 1.71 -5.97
CA PRO A 122 15.61 2.74 -6.67
C PRO A 122 14.61 2.22 -7.69
N ALA A 123 14.96 1.17 -8.41
CA ALA A 123 14.04 0.60 -9.40
C ALA A 123 12.79 -0.01 -8.77
N ARG A 124 12.91 -0.50 -7.54
CA ARG A 124 11.80 -1.14 -6.83
C ARG A 124 10.98 -0.18 -5.97
N VAL A 125 11.55 0.98 -5.66
CA VAL A 125 10.84 2.01 -4.89
C VAL A 125 9.54 2.39 -5.59
N LYS A 126 9.57 2.57 -6.91
CA LYS A 126 8.39 2.94 -7.68
C LYS A 126 7.29 1.89 -7.57
N CYS A 127 7.67 0.61 -7.56
CA CYS A 127 6.72 -0.48 -7.38
C CYS A 127 6.09 -0.47 -5.98
N ALA A 128 6.92 -0.25 -4.97
CA ALA A 128 6.47 -0.29 -3.58
C ALA A 128 5.53 0.87 -3.23
N VAL A 129 5.73 2.05 -3.81
CA VAL A 129 4.96 3.25 -3.45
C VAL A 129 3.72 3.49 -4.31
N LEU A 130 3.55 2.76 -5.41
CA LEU A 130 2.46 3.00 -6.35
C LEU A 130 1.08 3.00 -5.68
N ALA A 131 0.77 1.96 -4.92
CA ALA A 131 -0.53 1.86 -4.24
C ALA A 131 -0.74 2.98 -3.24
N TRP A 132 0.33 3.39 -2.54
CA TRP A 132 0.26 4.42 -1.51
C TRP A 132 -0.03 5.79 -2.13
N HIS A 133 0.63 6.11 -3.24
CA HIS A 133 0.33 7.34 -3.98
C HIS A 133 -1.09 7.30 -4.55
N THR A 134 -1.52 6.14 -5.04
CA THR A 134 -2.87 5.97 -5.58
C THR A 134 -3.93 6.22 -4.50
N LEU A 135 -3.71 5.69 -3.31
CA LEU A 135 -4.62 5.93 -2.18
C LEU A 135 -4.68 7.41 -1.83
N LYS A 136 -3.53 8.08 -1.78
CA LYS A 136 -3.49 9.50 -1.45
C LYS A 136 -4.28 10.32 -2.46
N GLU A 137 -4.12 10.04 -3.74
CA GLU A 137 -4.89 10.73 -4.78
C GLU A 137 -6.38 10.43 -4.69
N ALA A 138 -6.73 9.18 -4.41
CA ALA A 138 -8.12 8.74 -4.31
C ALA A 138 -8.87 9.52 -3.23
N VAL A 139 -8.30 9.60 -2.03
CA VAL A 139 -8.98 10.23 -0.90
C VAL A 139 -8.93 11.75 -0.95
N LYS A 140 -7.96 12.32 -1.64
CA LYS A 140 -7.90 13.78 -1.85
C LYS A 140 -8.97 14.27 -2.83
N SER A 141 -9.34 13.42 -3.79
CA SER A 141 -10.31 13.76 -4.83
C SER A 141 -11.75 13.60 -4.39
N SER A 142 -11.97 12.94 -3.28
CA SER A 142 -13.34 12.62 -2.82
C SER A 142 -13.98 13.72 -2.01
#